data_f61baa98b2a99f65a2c574a9c79550d3
#
_entry.id   f61baa98b2a99f65a2c574a9c79550d3
#
_cell.length_a   1.000
_cell.length_b   1.000
_cell.length_c   1.000
_cell.angle_alpha   90.00
_cell.angle_beta   90.00
_cell.angle_gamma   90.00
#
_symmetry.space_group_name_H-M   'P 1'
#
loop_
_entity.id
_entity.type
_entity.pdbx_description
1 polymer ?
#
loop_
_entity_poly.entity_id
_entity_poly.type
_entity_poly.pdbx_seq_one_letter_code
_entity_poly.pdbx_strand_id
1 'polypeptide(L)'
;MITVRRVIGVETEYALIDRDDPAAEPDGLARDLLFAYARDAAAGGAPSTDHVPAATGRDLLVGAGCRFDYSGELPTRDARDGADHDLAPEARTDKEAGAVLTGSPTRWVKRVAPFEAHYYRGSASHAVNGARLYVDHTHPEYASPEALGPREAVLYDKAGDLLMHHAEAALSRERGSRIQVIKNNTDGHGAAWGAHESYAVRRDVPWDLLTAVTLPFLVTRQVIGGSGRVGLGPEGRTPGFQIFARADYIEQAVSLYTTRERPIVNTRDEPHAEERRWRRLHVITADSSSLAVTGLLRTGSMAALLSLIENHPQRARALAERFAFTDPVGALHAFSHDPELRVRCELADGGAVGALEVQRAFLDEIAAAHAAHQDGSGAAGGAAEGRHGLDEETAAVLALWGEALDALEDGPLQAAHLVEWCAKLAVLERLRTRYDCDWDDPRIRAADLQFAVVDPAASLAAALERSGSVRRVVDDEAVRAAVGRAPADTRAGGRAEFLRAFPDRVWAASWTSLVVDIDATDLLRVSLPDPFHPTAAEVERALAHSGVGPGDPGGASGSEGADDDRAARLIAVLEALGIDIPDEPRTYAWDEGFYADPGAGPLHPRASDAEAPADDDGTAHSGH
;
A
#
# COMPACT_ATOMS: atom_id res chain seq x y z
N MET A 1 18.95 -4.77 18.48
CA MET A 1 18.56 -6.06 17.83
C MET A 1 18.13 -5.75 16.41
N ILE A 2 18.59 -6.47 15.41
CA ILE A 2 18.03 -6.40 14.06
C ILE A 2 16.76 -7.25 14.01
N THR A 3 15.68 -6.67 13.50
CA THR A 3 14.40 -7.37 13.28
C THR A 3 13.69 -6.82 12.05
N VAL A 4 13.07 -7.70 11.27
CA VAL A 4 12.19 -7.30 10.16
C VAL A 4 10.75 -7.03 10.60
N ARG A 5 10.43 -7.28 11.87
CA ARG A 5 9.10 -7.05 12.42
C ARG A 5 8.82 -5.56 12.56
N ARG A 6 8.00 -5.04 11.69
CA ARG A 6 7.48 -3.67 11.69
C ARG A 6 6.15 -3.62 10.96
N VAL A 7 5.36 -2.58 11.21
CA VAL A 7 4.14 -2.38 10.43
C VAL A 7 4.51 -1.94 9.02
N ILE A 8 3.98 -2.69 8.04
CA ILE A 8 4.20 -2.51 6.62
C ILE A 8 2.84 -2.45 5.92
N GLY A 9 2.68 -1.52 4.99
CA GLY A 9 1.59 -1.47 4.03
C GLY A 9 2.14 -1.50 2.62
N VAL A 10 1.40 -2.10 1.68
CA VAL A 10 1.72 -2.06 0.26
C VAL A 10 0.52 -1.54 -0.52
N GLU A 11 0.78 -0.73 -1.53
CA GLU A 11 -0.22 -0.15 -2.42
C GLU A 11 0.09 -0.59 -3.84
N THR A 12 -0.93 -1.08 -4.56
CA THR A 12 -0.81 -1.55 -5.93
C THR A 12 -1.96 -1.01 -6.75
N GLU A 13 -1.62 -0.22 -7.77
CA GLU A 13 -2.52 0.14 -8.86
C GLU A 13 -2.48 -0.95 -9.94
N TYR A 14 -3.63 -1.25 -10.54
CA TYR A 14 -3.74 -2.26 -11.58
C TYR A 14 -4.18 -1.63 -12.89
N ALA A 15 -3.64 -2.13 -14.01
CA ALA A 15 -4.20 -1.85 -15.32
C ALA A 15 -5.48 -2.69 -15.52
N LEU A 16 -6.40 -2.14 -16.31
CA LEU A 16 -7.68 -2.75 -16.59
C LEU A 16 -8.05 -2.58 -18.06
N ILE A 17 -8.38 -3.68 -18.72
CA ILE A 17 -8.81 -3.67 -20.12
C ILE A 17 -10.07 -4.50 -20.32
N ASP A 18 -10.95 -4.03 -21.20
CA ASP A 18 -11.99 -4.84 -21.80
C ASP A 18 -11.49 -5.37 -23.14
N ARG A 19 -11.27 -6.69 -23.25
CA ARG A 19 -10.69 -7.31 -24.45
C ARG A 19 -11.65 -7.36 -25.62
N ASP A 20 -12.93 -7.17 -25.37
CA ASP A 20 -13.98 -7.18 -26.39
C ASP A 20 -14.40 -5.76 -26.79
N ASP A 21 -14.06 -4.75 -25.95
CA ASP A 21 -14.24 -3.31 -26.24
C ASP A 21 -12.96 -2.51 -25.88
N PRO A 22 -11.96 -2.48 -26.74
CA PRO A 22 -10.71 -1.74 -26.47
C PRO A 22 -10.88 -0.21 -26.37
N ALA A 23 -12.07 0.32 -26.71
CA ALA A 23 -12.40 1.73 -26.59
C ALA A 23 -13.11 2.08 -25.27
N ALA A 24 -13.33 1.10 -24.37
CA ALA A 24 -13.93 1.35 -23.08
C ALA A 24 -13.10 2.36 -22.27
N GLU A 25 -13.78 3.37 -21.72
CA GLU A 25 -13.15 4.43 -20.92
C GLU A 25 -12.57 3.85 -19.61
N PRO A 26 -11.25 4.00 -19.34
CA PRO A 26 -10.60 3.35 -18.19
C PRO A 26 -11.20 3.75 -16.84
N ASP A 27 -11.50 5.03 -16.61
CA ASP A 27 -12.07 5.53 -15.36
C ASP A 27 -13.47 4.92 -15.08
N GLY A 28 -14.33 4.85 -16.11
CA GLY A 28 -15.61 4.18 -16.01
C GLY A 28 -15.45 2.69 -15.70
N LEU A 29 -14.52 2.04 -16.36
CA LEU A 29 -14.25 0.62 -16.20
C LEU A 29 -13.72 0.28 -14.80
N ALA A 30 -12.82 1.12 -14.25
CA ALA A 30 -12.28 0.95 -12.89
C ALA A 30 -13.37 1.08 -11.82
N ARG A 31 -14.26 2.07 -11.94
CA ARG A 31 -15.42 2.20 -11.04
C ARG A 31 -16.38 1.01 -11.16
N ASP A 32 -16.70 0.60 -12.37
CA ASP A 32 -17.58 -0.55 -12.62
C ASP A 32 -17.01 -1.83 -12.01
N LEU A 33 -15.67 -2.02 -12.06
CA LEU A 33 -14.97 -3.15 -11.43
C LEU A 33 -15.25 -3.22 -9.93
N LEU A 34 -15.05 -2.12 -9.21
CA LEU A 34 -15.27 -2.07 -7.77
C LEU A 34 -16.75 -2.23 -7.40
N PHE A 35 -17.64 -1.65 -8.19
CA PHE A 35 -19.09 -1.82 -7.99
C PHE A 35 -19.55 -3.26 -8.27
N ALA A 36 -19.02 -3.91 -9.31
CA ALA A 36 -19.36 -5.29 -9.62
C ALA A 36 -18.92 -6.23 -8.51
N TYR A 37 -17.70 -6.04 -7.98
CA TYR A 37 -17.23 -6.76 -6.81
C TYR A 37 -18.12 -6.57 -5.60
N ALA A 38 -18.51 -5.32 -5.30
CA ALA A 38 -19.39 -4.99 -4.18
C ALA A 38 -20.77 -5.66 -4.29
N ARG A 39 -21.35 -5.66 -5.49
CA ARG A 39 -22.67 -6.29 -5.75
C ARG A 39 -22.59 -7.82 -5.66
N ASP A 40 -21.57 -8.43 -6.23
CA ASP A 40 -21.36 -9.88 -6.21
C ASP A 40 -21.18 -10.38 -4.76
N ALA A 41 -20.39 -9.68 -3.98
CA ALA A 41 -20.19 -9.95 -2.56
C ALA A 41 -21.52 -9.83 -1.76
N ALA A 42 -22.31 -8.77 -2.01
CA ALA A 42 -23.60 -8.56 -1.35
C ALA A 42 -24.66 -9.61 -1.73
N ALA A 43 -24.56 -10.18 -2.94
CA ALA A 43 -25.47 -11.23 -3.42
C ALA A 43 -25.12 -12.64 -2.89
N GLY A 44 -24.04 -12.77 -2.10
CA GLY A 44 -23.54 -14.07 -1.64
C GLY A 44 -22.77 -14.83 -2.71
N GLY A 45 -22.34 -14.13 -3.76
CA GLY A 45 -21.45 -14.60 -4.81
C GLY A 45 -20.00 -14.71 -4.37
N ALA A 46 -19.78 -15.13 -3.11
CA ALA A 46 -18.43 -15.45 -2.65
C ALA A 46 -17.82 -16.50 -3.59
N PRO A 47 -16.54 -16.37 -3.92
CA PRO A 47 -15.89 -17.37 -4.77
C PRO A 47 -16.12 -18.73 -4.17
N SER A 48 -16.63 -19.64 -4.98
CA SER A 48 -16.75 -21.05 -4.67
C SER A 48 -15.36 -21.62 -4.40
N THR A 49 -14.91 -21.47 -3.17
CA THR A 49 -13.79 -22.22 -2.63
C THR A 49 -14.39 -23.22 -1.65
N ASP A 50 -14.35 -24.46 -2.05
CA ASP A 50 -14.78 -25.60 -1.25
C ASP A 50 -14.07 -25.62 0.10
N HIS A 51 -14.52 -24.90 1.10
CA HIS A 51 -14.14 -24.98 2.53
C HIS A 51 -13.83 -23.67 3.25
N VAL A 52 -14.21 -22.50 2.72
CA VAL A 52 -14.36 -21.33 3.60
C VAL A 52 -15.81 -21.33 4.08
N PRO A 53 -16.10 -21.26 5.41
CA PRO A 53 -17.49 -21.05 5.85
C PRO A 53 -18.00 -19.82 5.08
N ALA A 54 -19.16 -19.97 4.45
CA ALA A 54 -19.74 -18.92 3.64
C ALA A 54 -19.88 -17.66 4.51
N ALA A 55 -18.87 -16.78 4.41
CA ALA A 55 -19.05 -15.40 4.80
C ALA A 55 -20.22 -14.93 3.95
N THR A 56 -21.33 -14.54 4.57
CA THR A 56 -22.47 -14.02 3.81
C THR A 56 -21.96 -12.83 3.00
N GLY A 57 -22.45 -12.60 1.80
CA GLY A 57 -21.92 -11.56 0.90
C GLY A 57 -21.84 -10.14 1.49
N ARG A 58 -22.50 -9.91 2.66
CA ARG A 58 -22.32 -8.74 3.52
C ARG A 58 -20.96 -8.70 4.21
N ASP A 59 -20.32 -9.84 4.48
CA ASP A 59 -19.08 -9.94 5.24
C ASP A 59 -17.84 -9.61 4.40
N LEU A 60 -17.93 -9.64 3.06
CA LEU A 60 -16.80 -9.38 2.17
C LEU A 60 -16.55 -7.89 1.91
N LEU A 61 -17.58 -7.06 2.06
CA LEU A 61 -17.47 -5.61 2.01
C LEU A 61 -18.26 -5.01 3.16
N VAL A 62 -17.81 -5.29 4.36
CA VAL A 62 -18.19 -4.48 5.50
C VAL A 62 -17.75 -3.07 5.13
N GLY A 63 -18.73 -2.20 4.89
CA GLY A 63 -18.43 -0.89 4.38
C GLY A 63 -18.57 -0.66 2.89
N ALA A 64 -19.23 -1.56 2.10
CA ALA A 64 -19.70 -1.16 0.77
C ALA A 64 -20.58 0.11 0.81
N GLY A 65 -20.86 0.63 1.97
CA GLY A 65 -21.41 1.94 2.29
C GLY A 65 -20.57 2.78 3.22
N CYS A 66 -19.38 2.31 3.66
CA CYS A 66 -18.47 3.05 4.51
C CYS A 66 -17.56 3.91 3.65
N ARG A 67 -17.57 5.20 3.90
CA ARG A 67 -16.70 6.18 3.25
C ARG A 67 -15.30 6.07 3.81
N PHE A 68 -14.32 6.48 3.01
CA PHE A 68 -13.02 6.78 3.56
C PHE A 68 -13.06 8.16 4.24
N ASP A 69 -12.53 8.25 5.48
CA ASP A 69 -12.40 9.49 6.23
C ASP A 69 -11.06 10.17 5.90
N TYR A 70 -11.10 11.17 5.02
CA TYR A 70 -9.92 11.92 4.58
C TYR A 70 -9.47 13.01 5.56
N SER A 71 -10.19 13.25 6.64
CA SER A 71 -9.96 14.38 7.54
C SER A 71 -8.64 14.34 8.33
N GLY A 72 -7.86 13.29 8.18
CA GLY A 72 -6.53 13.15 8.81
C GLY A 72 -5.38 13.15 7.82
N GLU A 73 -5.64 13.36 6.52
CA GLU A 73 -4.61 13.27 5.49
C GLU A 73 -3.90 14.61 5.26
N LEU A 74 -2.58 14.56 5.17
CA LEU A 74 -1.70 15.73 4.98
C LEU A 74 -0.70 15.46 3.83
N PRO A 75 -1.18 15.26 2.60
CA PRO A 75 -0.35 14.80 1.48
C PRO A 75 0.73 15.80 1.04
N THR A 76 0.63 17.06 1.47
CA THR A 76 1.58 18.13 1.15
C THR A 76 2.61 18.38 2.24
N ARG A 77 2.56 17.66 3.36
CA ARG A 77 3.54 17.82 4.46
C ARG A 77 4.88 17.23 4.06
N ASP A 78 5.92 18.05 4.09
CA ASP A 78 7.29 17.67 3.73
C ASP A 78 8.15 17.49 4.98
N ALA A 79 8.84 16.36 5.10
CA ALA A 79 9.75 16.09 6.22
C ALA A 79 10.93 17.05 6.31
N ARG A 80 11.26 17.78 5.22
CA ARG A 80 12.32 18.78 5.17
C ARG A 80 11.93 20.13 5.78
N ASP A 81 10.64 20.40 5.98
CA ASP A 81 10.13 21.71 6.47
C ASP A 81 10.37 21.95 7.97
N GLY A 82 11.25 21.20 8.60
CA GLY A 82 11.70 21.45 9.97
C GLY A 82 10.72 21.03 11.08
N ALA A 83 9.68 20.31 10.76
CA ALA A 83 8.68 19.83 11.72
C ALA A 83 9.24 18.93 12.84
N ASP A 84 10.45 18.39 12.68
CA ASP A 84 11.13 17.60 13.71
C ASP A 84 11.65 18.46 14.88
N HIS A 85 11.83 19.79 14.70
CA HIS A 85 12.35 20.69 15.73
C HIS A 85 11.27 21.33 16.61
N ASP A 86 10.01 21.38 16.14
CA ASP A 86 8.92 22.09 16.82
C ASP A 86 7.99 21.18 17.65
N LEU A 87 8.28 19.90 17.75
CA LEU A 87 7.51 18.96 18.57
C LEU A 87 7.88 18.99 20.07
N ALA A 88 8.30 20.15 20.58
CA ALA A 88 8.43 20.35 22.03
C ALA A 88 7.03 20.17 22.68
N PRO A 89 6.93 19.41 23.78
CA PRO A 89 5.65 18.97 24.36
C PRO A 89 4.68 20.06 24.80
N GLU A 90 5.06 21.33 24.78
CA GLU A 90 4.39 22.37 25.58
C GLU A 90 3.79 23.57 24.79
N ALA A 91 3.84 23.62 23.46
CA ALA A 91 3.55 24.84 22.75
C ALA A 91 2.66 24.76 21.50
N ARG A 92 1.56 24.00 21.53
CA ARG A 92 0.49 24.22 20.53
C ARG A 92 -0.84 24.41 21.23
N THR A 93 -1.29 25.65 21.25
CA THR A 93 -2.69 25.96 21.58
C THR A 93 -3.59 25.48 20.44
N ASP A 94 -4.75 24.93 20.79
CA ASP A 94 -5.75 24.34 19.87
C ASP A 94 -6.23 25.24 18.72
N LYS A 95 -5.79 26.49 18.67
CA LYS A 95 -6.16 27.47 17.65
C LYS A 95 -5.27 27.48 16.40
N GLU A 96 -4.07 26.93 16.45
CA GLU A 96 -3.14 26.84 15.31
C GLU A 96 -3.19 25.48 14.62
N ALA A 97 -3.85 24.52 15.21
CA ALA A 97 -4.08 23.20 14.64
C ALA A 97 -5.32 23.19 13.73
N GLY A 98 -5.34 24.03 12.71
CA GLY A 98 -6.28 23.85 11.58
C GLY A 98 -5.97 22.62 10.75
N ALA A 99 -4.83 21.98 10.96
CA ALA A 99 -4.51 20.66 10.44
C ALA A 99 -4.97 19.62 11.44
N VAL A 100 -5.87 18.75 11.03
CA VAL A 100 -6.21 17.55 11.76
C VAL A 100 -4.99 16.63 11.75
N LEU A 101 -4.27 16.60 12.85
CA LEU A 101 -3.12 15.74 13.01
C LEU A 101 -3.60 14.28 13.00
N THR A 102 -2.90 13.42 12.28
CA THR A 102 -3.05 11.97 12.45
C THR A 102 -2.76 11.64 13.92
N GLY A 103 -3.74 11.07 14.61
CA GLY A 103 -3.70 10.94 16.07
C GLY A 103 -4.53 11.98 16.82
N SER A 104 -5.39 12.74 16.13
CA SER A 104 -6.38 13.62 16.77
C SER A 104 -7.21 12.84 17.78
N PRO A 105 -7.56 13.46 18.93
CA PRO A 105 -8.37 12.80 19.94
C PRO A 105 -9.75 12.42 19.40
N THR A 106 -10.38 11.44 20.04
CA THR A 106 -11.79 11.10 19.80
C THR A 106 -12.65 12.35 20.00
N ARG A 107 -13.56 12.62 19.07
CA ARG A 107 -14.36 13.85 19.05
C ARG A 107 -15.69 13.68 18.36
N TRP A 108 -16.65 14.54 18.70
CA TRP A 108 -17.92 14.64 17.99
C TRP A 108 -17.73 15.36 16.65
N VAL A 109 -18.45 14.88 15.62
CA VAL A 109 -18.50 15.48 14.29
C VAL A 109 -19.95 15.59 13.81
N LYS A 110 -20.25 16.62 13.00
CA LYS A 110 -21.60 16.79 12.48
C LYS A 110 -21.95 15.72 11.47
N ARG A 111 -23.19 15.24 11.56
CA ARG A 111 -23.77 14.37 10.54
C ARG A 111 -24.01 15.17 9.26
N VAL A 112 -23.44 14.72 8.17
CA VAL A 112 -23.62 15.32 6.85
C VAL A 112 -24.88 14.78 6.19
N ALA A 113 -25.57 15.62 5.42
CA ALA A 113 -26.82 15.24 4.76
C ALA A 113 -26.65 14.02 3.84
N PRO A 114 -27.65 13.10 3.76
CA PRO A 114 -27.57 11.84 3.01
C PRO A 114 -27.31 12.01 1.49
N PHE A 115 -27.59 13.17 0.93
CA PHE A 115 -27.44 13.45 -0.50
C PHE A 115 -25.99 13.36 -0.97
N GLU A 116 -25.04 13.85 -0.18
CA GLU A 116 -23.61 13.78 -0.51
C GLU A 116 -23.04 12.37 -0.31
N ALA A 117 -23.71 11.55 0.51
CA ALA A 117 -23.32 10.18 0.78
C ALA A 117 -23.32 9.27 -0.45
N HIS A 118 -24.18 9.51 -1.43
CA HIS A 118 -24.32 8.64 -2.59
C HIS A 118 -23.23 8.83 -3.64
N TYR A 119 -22.68 10.03 -3.76
CA TYR A 119 -21.71 10.35 -4.81
C TYR A 119 -20.34 9.71 -4.56
N TYR A 120 -19.95 9.53 -3.29
CA TYR A 120 -18.63 9.01 -2.89
C TYR A 120 -18.61 7.53 -2.51
N ARG A 121 -19.77 6.87 -2.43
CA ARG A 121 -19.87 5.47 -1.98
C ARG A 121 -19.20 4.44 -2.91
N GLY A 122 -18.87 4.82 -4.13
CA GLY A 122 -18.38 3.89 -5.14
C GLY A 122 -16.90 4.00 -5.45
N SER A 123 -16.23 5.07 -5.03
CA SER A 123 -14.82 5.29 -5.39
C SER A 123 -13.83 4.83 -4.32
N ALA A 124 -14.27 4.55 -3.10
CA ALA A 124 -13.42 4.02 -2.04
C ALA A 124 -14.22 3.19 -1.04
N SER A 125 -13.76 1.99 -0.73
CA SER A 125 -14.34 1.12 0.29
C SER A 125 -13.28 0.43 1.13
N HIS A 126 -13.64 0.10 2.38
CA HIS A 126 -12.84 -0.80 3.20
C HIS A 126 -13.29 -2.24 2.94
N ALA A 127 -12.34 -3.11 2.60
CA ALA A 127 -12.58 -4.55 2.53
C ALA A 127 -12.60 -5.16 3.93
N VAL A 128 -13.22 -6.33 4.08
CA VAL A 128 -13.31 -7.04 5.38
C VAL A 128 -11.94 -7.42 5.96
N ASN A 129 -10.93 -7.54 5.12
CA ASN A 129 -9.56 -7.78 5.57
C ASN A 129 -8.83 -6.50 6.03
N GLY A 130 -9.54 -5.39 6.15
CA GLY A 130 -8.98 -4.10 6.58
C GLY A 130 -8.27 -3.31 5.48
N ALA A 131 -8.21 -3.83 4.25
CA ALA A 131 -7.66 -3.14 3.10
C ALA A 131 -8.57 -2.01 2.61
N ARG A 132 -8.02 -1.09 1.84
CA ARG A 132 -8.76 -0.10 1.08
C ARG A 132 -8.77 -0.47 -0.40
N LEU A 133 -9.96 -0.41 -1.00
CA LEU A 133 -10.17 -0.53 -2.44
C LEU A 133 -10.71 0.79 -2.96
N TYR A 134 -10.08 1.36 -3.96
CA TYR A 134 -10.50 2.64 -4.52
C TYR A 134 -10.04 2.82 -5.96
N VAL A 135 -10.52 3.89 -6.59
CA VAL A 135 -10.02 4.32 -7.90
C VAL A 135 -9.06 5.48 -7.64
N ASP A 136 -7.78 5.29 -7.96
CA ASP A 136 -6.83 6.38 -8.04
C ASP A 136 -6.59 6.76 -9.50
N HIS A 137 -6.87 8.02 -9.83
CA HIS A 137 -6.90 8.52 -11.19
C HIS A 137 -7.83 7.67 -12.08
N THR A 138 -7.33 6.72 -12.84
CA THR A 138 -8.11 5.83 -13.70
C THR A 138 -7.88 4.35 -13.41
N HIS A 139 -7.16 4.04 -12.32
CA HIS A 139 -6.77 2.68 -11.98
C HIS A 139 -7.50 2.18 -10.74
N PRO A 140 -7.98 0.92 -10.73
CA PRO A 140 -8.36 0.29 -9.48
C PRO A 140 -7.11 0.07 -8.64
N GLU A 141 -7.16 0.49 -7.38
CA GLU A 141 -6.06 0.38 -6.45
C GLU A 141 -6.46 -0.43 -5.22
N TYR A 142 -5.54 -1.28 -4.80
CA TYR A 142 -5.58 -2.00 -3.54
C TYR A 142 -4.47 -1.51 -2.62
N ALA A 143 -4.85 -0.87 -1.50
CA ALA A 143 -3.94 -0.59 -0.41
C ALA A 143 -4.16 -1.63 0.69
N SER A 144 -3.12 -2.41 0.99
CA SER A 144 -3.20 -3.52 1.95
C SER A 144 -3.51 -3.03 3.36
N PRO A 145 -4.07 -3.88 4.24
CA PRO A 145 -4.11 -3.59 5.66
C PRO A 145 -2.69 -3.45 6.21
N GLU A 146 -2.58 -2.86 7.40
CA GLU A 146 -1.33 -2.79 8.15
C GLU A 146 -0.89 -4.20 8.56
N ALA A 147 0.12 -4.74 7.89
CA ALA A 147 0.70 -6.06 8.16
C ALA A 147 1.90 -5.97 9.11
N LEU A 148 2.14 -7.01 9.90
CA LEU A 148 3.23 -7.04 10.87
C LEU A 148 4.38 -7.91 10.39
N GLY A 149 5.24 -7.34 9.59
CA GLY A 149 6.40 -7.99 8.99
C GLY A 149 6.24 -8.24 7.49
N PRO A 150 7.35 -8.55 6.81
CA PRO A 150 7.39 -8.62 5.35
C PRO A 150 6.61 -9.81 4.78
N ARG A 151 6.59 -10.97 5.45
CA ARG A 151 5.85 -12.14 4.98
C ARG A 151 4.35 -11.89 5.01
N GLU A 152 3.85 -11.25 6.06
CA GLU A 152 2.44 -10.89 6.17
C GLU A 152 2.08 -9.79 5.15
N ALA A 153 2.94 -8.79 4.93
CA ALA A 153 2.74 -7.77 3.90
C ALA A 153 2.59 -8.39 2.50
N VAL A 154 3.45 -9.36 2.16
CA VAL A 154 3.35 -10.10 0.89
C VAL A 154 2.09 -10.97 0.82
N LEU A 155 1.69 -11.58 1.93
CA LEU A 155 0.44 -12.35 1.99
C LEU A 155 -0.77 -11.47 1.62
N TYR A 156 -0.84 -10.25 2.17
CA TYR A 156 -1.93 -9.32 1.89
C TYR A 156 -1.81 -8.66 0.51
N ASP A 157 -0.62 -8.48 -0.06
CA ASP A 157 -0.45 -8.10 -1.47
C ASP A 157 -1.03 -9.18 -2.40
N LYS A 158 -0.76 -10.46 -2.15
CA LYS A 158 -1.33 -11.58 -2.91
C LYS A 158 -2.84 -11.76 -2.67
N ALA A 159 -3.34 -11.42 -1.48
CA ALA A 159 -4.78 -11.37 -1.23
C ALA A 159 -5.46 -10.27 -2.07
N GLY A 160 -4.78 -9.13 -2.28
CA GLY A 160 -5.22 -8.08 -3.20
C GLY A 160 -5.32 -8.55 -4.66
N ASP A 161 -4.31 -9.29 -5.15
CA ASP A 161 -4.35 -9.88 -6.49
C ASP A 161 -5.56 -10.82 -6.66
N LEU A 162 -5.81 -11.68 -5.66
CA LEU A 162 -6.97 -12.59 -5.69
C LEU A 162 -8.30 -11.84 -5.63
N LEU A 163 -8.39 -10.77 -4.84
CA LEU A 163 -9.56 -9.93 -4.75
C LEU A 163 -9.84 -9.23 -6.10
N MET A 164 -8.81 -8.70 -6.76
CA MET A 164 -8.93 -8.09 -8.09
C MET A 164 -9.34 -9.11 -9.15
N HIS A 165 -8.86 -10.37 -9.07
CA HIS A 165 -9.34 -11.45 -9.93
C HIS A 165 -10.83 -11.76 -9.72
N HIS A 166 -11.32 -11.74 -8.47
CA HIS A 166 -12.76 -11.89 -8.20
C HIS A 166 -13.58 -10.72 -8.77
N ALA A 167 -13.07 -9.50 -8.65
CA ALA A 167 -13.70 -8.31 -9.22
C ALA A 167 -13.75 -8.37 -10.76
N GLU A 168 -12.67 -8.82 -11.40
CA GLU A 168 -12.59 -9.08 -12.84
C GLU A 168 -13.67 -10.07 -13.30
N ALA A 169 -13.80 -11.20 -12.58
CA ALA A 169 -14.79 -12.20 -12.90
C ALA A 169 -16.23 -11.70 -12.71
N ALA A 170 -16.49 -10.89 -11.67
CA ALA A 170 -17.78 -10.28 -11.42
C ALA A 170 -18.17 -9.31 -12.55
N LEU A 171 -17.29 -8.39 -12.90
CA LEU A 171 -17.53 -7.41 -13.96
C LEU A 171 -17.67 -8.09 -15.33
N SER A 172 -16.86 -9.12 -15.61
CA SER A 172 -16.98 -9.89 -16.85
C SER A 172 -18.37 -10.53 -17.01
N ARG A 173 -18.91 -11.10 -15.91
CA ARG A 173 -20.28 -11.65 -15.92
C ARG A 173 -21.35 -10.58 -16.15
N GLU A 174 -21.22 -9.43 -15.50
CA GLU A 174 -22.20 -8.33 -15.62
C GLU A 174 -22.22 -7.71 -17.02
N ARG A 175 -21.03 -7.48 -17.59
CA ARG A 175 -20.93 -6.85 -18.93
C ARG A 175 -21.10 -7.85 -20.07
N GLY A 176 -20.91 -9.14 -19.81
CA GLY A 176 -20.86 -10.18 -20.87
C GLY A 176 -19.64 -10.02 -21.78
N SER A 177 -18.58 -9.39 -21.28
CA SER A 177 -17.31 -9.15 -21.98
C SER A 177 -16.12 -9.70 -21.18
N ARG A 178 -14.95 -9.81 -21.84
CA ARG A 178 -13.73 -10.34 -21.22
C ARG A 178 -12.93 -9.20 -20.60
N ILE A 179 -13.22 -8.92 -19.35
CA ILE A 179 -12.41 -7.98 -18.55
C ILE A 179 -11.11 -8.67 -18.15
N GLN A 180 -10.01 -7.93 -18.13
CA GLN A 180 -8.70 -8.42 -17.68
C GLN A 180 -8.01 -7.37 -16.81
N VAL A 181 -7.64 -7.78 -15.60
CA VAL A 181 -6.83 -6.99 -14.67
C VAL A 181 -5.37 -7.42 -14.77
N ILE A 182 -4.47 -6.44 -14.77
CA ILE A 182 -3.05 -6.67 -15.01
C ILE A 182 -2.24 -5.90 -13.97
N LYS A 183 -1.37 -6.59 -13.25
CA LYS A 183 -0.43 -6.03 -12.26
C LYS A 183 0.89 -5.60 -12.92
N ASN A 184 0.83 -4.86 -14.01
CA ASN A 184 2.01 -4.28 -14.64
C ASN A 184 2.30 -2.88 -14.07
N ASN A 185 3.43 -2.30 -14.44
CA ASN A 185 3.92 -1.05 -13.85
C ASN A 185 3.83 0.15 -14.78
N THR A 186 3.53 -0.05 -16.05
CA THR A 186 3.52 1.01 -17.07
C THR A 186 2.57 0.66 -18.21
N ASP A 187 2.06 1.70 -18.91
CA ASP A 187 1.23 1.55 -20.10
C ASP A 187 2.02 1.33 -21.40
N GLY A 188 3.35 1.56 -21.37
CA GLY A 188 4.17 1.56 -22.57
C GLY A 188 3.95 2.78 -23.48
N HIS A 189 3.26 3.81 -23.02
CA HIS A 189 2.94 5.05 -23.73
C HIS A 189 3.42 6.32 -23.02
N GLY A 190 4.10 6.18 -21.89
CA GLY A 190 4.67 7.27 -21.11
C GLY A 190 4.04 7.46 -19.74
N ALA A 191 3.10 6.63 -19.35
CA ALA A 191 2.56 6.64 -17.98
C ALA A 191 3.01 5.41 -17.17
N ALA A 192 3.20 5.61 -15.88
CA ALA A 192 3.45 4.56 -14.91
C ALA A 192 2.47 4.73 -13.74
N TRP A 193 1.97 3.62 -13.25
CA TRP A 193 1.09 3.59 -12.08
C TRP A 193 1.80 3.18 -10.80
N GLY A 194 1.10 3.36 -9.68
CA GLY A 194 1.66 3.22 -8.36
C GLY A 194 2.00 1.78 -7.99
N ALA A 195 3.16 1.67 -7.37
CA ALA A 195 3.58 0.52 -6.60
C ALA A 195 4.34 1.07 -5.40
N HIS A 196 3.67 1.16 -4.27
CA HIS A 196 4.21 1.85 -3.11
C HIS A 196 4.36 0.90 -1.92
N GLU A 197 5.33 1.22 -1.08
CA GLU A 197 5.55 0.55 0.20
C GLU A 197 5.54 1.61 1.31
N SER A 198 4.88 1.31 2.40
CA SER A 198 4.82 2.17 3.57
C SER A 198 5.37 1.43 4.77
N TYR A 199 6.32 2.03 5.47
CA TYR A 199 6.98 1.44 6.63
C TYR A 199 6.85 2.35 7.85
N ALA A 200 6.39 1.82 8.97
CA ALA A 200 6.48 2.52 10.23
C ALA A 200 7.95 2.63 10.68
N VAL A 201 8.43 3.85 10.90
CA VAL A 201 9.78 4.16 11.36
C VAL A 201 9.68 4.99 12.62
N ARG A 202 10.57 4.77 13.58
CA ARG A 202 10.61 5.56 14.80
C ARG A 202 10.86 7.04 14.49
N ARG A 203 10.11 7.93 15.15
CA ARG A 203 10.21 9.39 14.93
C ARG A 203 11.57 9.96 15.39
N ASP A 204 12.25 9.32 16.34
CA ASP A 204 13.56 9.73 16.82
C ASP A 204 14.73 9.51 15.83
N VAL A 205 14.47 8.81 14.71
CA VAL A 205 15.44 8.70 13.61
C VAL A 205 15.50 10.03 12.85
N PRO A 206 16.67 10.69 12.78
CA PRO A 206 16.83 11.91 12.01
C PRO A 206 16.52 11.69 10.53
N TRP A 207 15.79 12.63 9.92
CA TRP A 207 15.37 12.51 8.52
C TRP A 207 16.56 12.44 7.57
N ASP A 208 17.59 13.27 7.79
CA ASP A 208 18.81 13.26 6.96
C ASP A 208 19.54 11.92 7.00
N LEU A 209 19.60 11.25 8.16
CA LEU A 209 20.17 9.91 8.25
C LEU A 209 19.33 8.91 7.47
N LEU A 210 18.01 8.94 7.65
CA LEU A 210 17.08 8.05 6.94
C LEU A 210 17.26 8.21 5.42
N THR A 211 17.26 9.45 4.92
CA THR A 211 17.43 9.75 3.50
C THR A 211 18.82 9.32 2.99
N ALA A 212 19.88 9.68 3.71
CA ALA A 212 21.25 9.37 3.28
C ALA A 212 21.51 7.86 3.16
N VAL A 213 20.92 7.05 4.04
CA VAL A 213 21.09 5.59 4.03
C VAL A 213 20.15 4.91 3.02
N THR A 214 18.92 5.36 2.92
CA THR A 214 17.93 4.73 2.02
C THR A 214 18.20 5.03 0.56
N LEU A 215 18.80 6.18 0.24
CA LEU A 215 19.09 6.59 -1.14
C LEU A 215 19.97 5.57 -1.90
N PRO A 216 21.21 5.25 -1.50
CA PRO A 216 22.03 4.28 -2.21
C PRO A 216 21.45 2.86 -2.17
N PHE A 217 20.74 2.52 -1.11
CA PHE A 217 20.04 1.24 -1.01
C PHE A 217 18.94 1.11 -2.07
N LEU A 218 18.06 2.11 -2.20
CA LEU A 218 16.97 2.13 -3.15
C LEU A 218 17.46 2.21 -4.61
N VAL A 219 18.56 2.91 -4.89
CA VAL A 219 19.20 2.93 -6.21
C VAL A 219 19.56 1.52 -6.67
N THR A 220 20.02 0.66 -5.77
CA THR A 220 20.55 -0.67 -6.10
C THR A 220 19.61 -1.82 -5.76
N ARG A 221 18.57 -1.62 -4.94
CA ARG A 221 17.60 -2.65 -4.54
C ARG A 221 16.87 -3.30 -5.72
N GLN A 222 16.79 -2.61 -6.83
CA GLN A 222 16.15 -3.09 -8.08
C GLN A 222 16.66 -4.46 -8.52
N VAL A 223 17.93 -4.76 -8.30
CA VAL A 223 18.52 -6.04 -8.73
C VAL A 223 17.88 -7.25 -8.06
N ILE A 224 17.30 -7.07 -6.86
CA ILE A 224 16.55 -8.11 -6.14
C ILE A 224 15.04 -7.88 -6.14
N GLY A 225 14.56 -6.68 -6.46
CA GLY A 225 13.16 -6.26 -6.29
C GLY A 225 12.45 -5.79 -7.55
N GLY A 226 13.14 -5.68 -8.69
CA GLY A 226 12.54 -5.28 -9.97
C GLY A 226 11.64 -6.35 -10.56
N SER A 227 10.61 -5.92 -11.30
CA SER A 227 9.67 -6.80 -11.99
C SER A 227 10.04 -7.12 -13.44
N GLY A 228 10.97 -6.34 -14.01
CA GLY A 228 11.35 -6.45 -15.42
C GLY A 228 10.33 -5.89 -16.39
N ARG A 229 10.81 -5.32 -17.49
CA ARG A 229 9.97 -4.80 -18.58
C ARG A 229 10.65 -4.93 -19.93
N VAL A 230 9.87 -5.26 -20.96
CA VAL A 230 10.29 -5.15 -22.37
C VAL A 230 10.17 -3.71 -22.85
N GLY A 231 11.23 -3.20 -23.49
CA GLY A 231 11.36 -1.84 -23.96
C GLY A 231 12.03 -0.91 -22.94
N LEU A 232 12.91 -0.05 -23.44
CA LEU A 232 13.66 0.95 -22.68
C LEU A 232 13.07 2.34 -22.89
N GLY A 233 13.29 3.21 -21.91
CA GLY A 233 12.77 4.57 -21.89
C GLY A 233 11.31 4.66 -21.43
N PRO A 234 10.79 5.85 -21.11
CA PRO A 234 9.43 6.02 -20.59
C PRO A 234 8.35 5.44 -21.50
N GLU A 235 8.50 5.59 -22.82
CA GLU A 235 7.53 5.08 -23.79
C GLU A 235 7.78 3.61 -24.19
N GLY A 236 8.83 2.96 -23.68
CA GLY A 236 9.17 1.57 -23.98
C GLY A 236 9.44 1.29 -25.47
N ARG A 237 9.81 2.31 -26.25
CA ARG A 237 9.96 2.19 -27.73
C ARG A 237 11.31 1.66 -28.15
N THR A 238 12.36 1.89 -27.38
CA THR A 238 13.69 1.37 -27.67
C THR A 238 13.70 -0.13 -27.37
N PRO A 239 14.07 -1.00 -28.35
CA PRO A 239 14.15 -2.44 -28.12
C PRO A 239 15.15 -2.77 -27.01
N GLY A 240 14.76 -3.67 -26.11
CA GLY A 240 15.57 -4.09 -24.98
C GLY A 240 14.74 -4.64 -23.83
N PHE A 241 15.42 -4.96 -22.75
CA PHE A 241 14.82 -5.38 -21.49
C PHE A 241 15.46 -4.59 -20.34
N GLN A 242 14.68 -4.19 -19.36
CA GLN A 242 15.19 -3.49 -18.17
C GLN A 242 14.70 -4.17 -16.88
N ILE A 243 15.51 -4.03 -15.83
CA ILE A 243 15.32 -4.69 -14.53
C ILE A 243 14.15 -4.08 -13.77
N PHE A 244 14.13 -2.75 -13.68
CA PHE A 244 13.14 -1.97 -12.93
C PHE A 244 12.20 -1.27 -13.89
N ALA A 245 10.96 -1.74 -13.96
CA ALA A 245 9.99 -1.29 -14.95
C ALA A 245 9.69 0.21 -14.86
N ARG A 246 9.77 0.79 -13.67
CA ARG A 246 9.48 2.20 -13.39
C ARG A 246 10.71 3.10 -13.33
N ALA A 247 11.92 2.59 -13.63
CA ALA A 247 13.16 3.36 -13.53
C ALA A 247 13.11 4.69 -14.25
N ASP A 248 12.69 4.68 -15.53
CA ASP A 248 12.70 5.84 -16.42
C ASP A 248 11.73 6.97 -16.02
N TYR A 249 10.86 6.70 -15.04
CA TYR A 249 9.92 7.68 -14.47
C TYR A 249 10.41 8.31 -13.17
N ILE A 250 11.59 7.89 -12.68
CA ILE A 250 12.24 8.49 -11.52
C ILE A 250 13.13 9.63 -12.00
N GLU A 251 12.87 10.85 -11.53
CA GLU A 251 13.47 12.09 -12.04
C GLU A 251 14.30 12.83 -11.00
N GLN A 252 14.09 12.54 -9.71
CA GLN A 252 14.73 13.25 -8.60
C GLN A 252 15.33 12.28 -7.58
N ALA A 253 16.41 12.69 -6.92
CA ALA A 253 16.94 11.92 -5.80
C ALA A 253 15.98 11.96 -4.58
N VAL A 254 15.46 13.15 -4.27
CA VAL A 254 14.62 13.40 -3.09
C VAL A 254 13.56 14.45 -3.44
N SER A 255 12.28 14.13 -3.28
CA SER A 255 11.15 15.05 -3.54
C SER A 255 9.90 14.63 -2.77
N LEU A 256 8.95 15.54 -2.62
CA LEU A 256 7.61 15.30 -2.05
C LEU A 256 6.64 14.65 -3.04
N TYR A 257 6.82 14.90 -4.33
CA TYR A 257 5.85 14.55 -5.36
C TYR A 257 5.82 13.05 -5.67
N THR A 258 4.65 12.54 -6.06
CA THR A 258 4.43 11.13 -6.39
C THR A 258 4.08 10.90 -7.85
N THR A 259 3.52 11.90 -8.54
CA THR A 259 3.05 11.81 -9.93
C THR A 259 3.96 12.49 -10.94
N ARG A 260 4.73 13.47 -10.52
CA ARG A 260 5.73 14.22 -11.31
C ARG A 260 6.98 14.40 -10.48
N GLU A 261 8.12 14.66 -11.11
CA GLU A 261 9.39 14.82 -10.37
C GLU A 261 9.59 13.69 -9.34
N ARG A 262 9.20 12.46 -9.75
CA ARG A 262 9.19 11.30 -8.86
C ARG A 262 10.57 11.03 -8.29
N PRO A 263 10.71 10.96 -6.96
CA PRO A 263 12.01 10.77 -6.34
C PRO A 263 12.35 9.31 -6.08
N ILE A 264 13.64 9.07 -5.82
CA ILE A 264 14.11 7.83 -5.21
C ILE A 264 13.66 7.77 -3.74
N VAL A 265 13.82 8.87 -2.99
CA VAL A 265 13.34 8.99 -1.61
C VAL A 265 12.23 10.03 -1.54
N ASN A 266 11.03 9.61 -1.21
CA ASN A 266 9.89 10.51 -1.05
C ASN A 266 9.88 11.14 0.34
N THR A 267 9.66 12.45 0.42
CA THR A 267 9.72 13.23 1.66
C THR A 267 8.36 13.47 2.32
N ARG A 268 7.28 12.85 1.85
CA ARG A 268 5.96 12.99 2.48
C ARG A 268 6.01 12.50 3.92
N ASP A 269 5.70 13.39 4.86
CA ASP A 269 5.67 13.09 6.30
C ASP A 269 4.22 13.00 6.80
N GLU A 270 3.56 11.95 6.39
CA GLU A 270 2.18 11.63 6.75
C GLU A 270 2.15 10.25 7.40
N PRO A 271 2.26 10.18 8.74
CA PRO A 271 2.55 8.93 9.44
C PRO A 271 1.38 7.95 9.46
N HIS A 272 0.14 8.38 9.26
CA HIS A 272 -1.06 7.58 9.53
C HIS A 272 -0.98 6.84 10.88
N ALA A 273 -0.42 7.51 11.87
CA ALA A 273 -0.16 7.02 13.21
C ALA A 273 0.08 8.20 14.16
N GLU A 274 0.33 7.95 15.46
CA GLU A 274 0.76 8.98 16.40
C GLU A 274 2.10 9.58 15.97
N GLU A 275 2.07 10.80 15.44
CA GLU A 275 3.22 11.46 14.81
C GLU A 275 4.42 11.68 15.74
N ARG A 276 4.21 11.76 17.07
CA ARG A 276 5.29 11.88 18.06
C ARG A 276 6.11 10.61 18.22
N ARG A 277 5.53 9.46 17.87
CA ARG A 277 6.17 8.14 18.00
C ARG A 277 6.62 7.58 16.68
N TRP A 278 5.87 7.84 15.60
CA TRP A 278 6.01 7.18 14.32
C TRP A 278 6.15 8.16 13.17
N ARG A 279 6.94 7.77 12.19
CA ARG A 279 7.02 8.31 10.86
C ARG A 279 6.60 7.21 9.87
N ARG A 280 5.96 7.56 8.79
CA ARG A 280 5.77 6.66 7.66
C ARG A 280 6.82 6.95 6.61
N LEU A 281 7.74 6.01 6.38
CA LEU A 281 8.58 6.09 5.19
C LEU A 281 7.75 5.58 4.02
N HIS A 282 7.45 6.48 3.11
CA HIS A 282 6.69 6.21 1.89
C HIS A 282 7.64 5.97 0.72
N VAL A 283 7.83 4.71 0.33
CA VAL A 283 8.72 4.30 -0.76
C VAL A 283 7.92 4.15 -2.03
N ILE A 284 8.12 5.07 -2.98
CA ILE A 284 7.48 5.03 -4.31
C ILE A 284 8.39 4.42 -5.37
N THR A 285 9.66 4.17 -5.04
CA THR A 285 10.68 3.55 -5.88
C THR A 285 10.61 2.04 -5.75
N ALA A 286 9.52 1.48 -6.24
CA ALA A 286 9.26 0.04 -6.26
C ALA A 286 8.50 -0.33 -7.54
N ASP A 287 8.59 -1.60 -7.94
CA ASP A 287 7.69 -2.22 -8.91
C ASP A 287 6.65 -3.07 -8.17
N SER A 288 5.45 -3.16 -8.70
CA SER A 288 4.50 -4.22 -8.34
C SER A 288 5.07 -5.56 -8.76
N SER A 289 5.03 -6.55 -7.85
CA SER A 289 5.59 -7.88 -8.11
C SER A 289 4.48 -8.93 -8.25
N SER A 290 4.52 -9.68 -9.33
CA SER A 290 3.65 -10.85 -9.54
C SER A 290 4.12 -12.06 -8.72
N LEU A 291 5.41 -12.16 -8.42
CA LEU A 291 6.00 -13.24 -7.63
C LEU A 291 6.16 -12.85 -6.16
N ALA A 292 5.55 -13.65 -5.28
CA ALA A 292 5.58 -13.42 -3.83
C ALA A 292 7.00 -13.41 -3.25
N VAL A 293 7.92 -14.22 -3.77
CA VAL A 293 9.31 -14.28 -3.30
C VAL A 293 10.06 -12.97 -3.55
N THR A 294 9.83 -12.31 -4.69
CA THR A 294 10.41 -11.00 -4.99
C THR A 294 9.83 -9.91 -4.08
N GLY A 295 8.51 -9.96 -3.83
CA GLY A 295 7.87 -9.10 -2.84
C GLY A 295 8.51 -9.23 -1.44
N LEU A 296 8.82 -10.48 -1.03
CA LEU A 296 9.47 -10.75 0.27
C LEU A 296 10.92 -10.25 0.31
N LEU A 297 11.69 -10.42 -0.77
CA LEU A 297 13.04 -9.86 -0.89
C LEU A 297 13.02 -8.33 -0.76
N ARG A 298 12.10 -7.67 -1.47
CA ARG A 298 11.96 -6.23 -1.50
C ARG A 298 11.55 -5.66 -0.15
N THR A 299 10.47 -6.16 0.44
CA THR A 299 9.95 -5.65 1.72
C THR A 299 10.82 -6.07 2.91
N GLY A 300 11.36 -7.28 2.87
CA GLY A 300 12.20 -7.82 3.93
C GLY A 300 13.55 -7.13 4.03
N SER A 301 14.25 -6.92 2.91
CA SER A 301 15.53 -6.20 2.89
C SER A 301 15.38 -4.76 3.38
N MET A 302 14.29 -4.08 2.99
CA MET A 302 13.99 -2.73 3.47
C MET A 302 13.69 -2.71 4.97
N ALA A 303 12.89 -3.65 5.47
CA ALA A 303 12.59 -3.75 6.91
C ALA A 303 13.86 -4.00 7.75
N ALA A 304 14.78 -4.85 7.26
CA ALA A 304 16.06 -5.13 7.89
C ALA A 304 16.96 -3.88 7.89
N LEU A 305 17.03 -3.14 6.78
CA LEU A 305 17.74 -1.86 6.69
C LEU A 305 17.21 -0.84 7.69
N LEU A 306 15.91 -0.66 7.77
CA LEU A 306 15.30 0.29 8.71
C LEU A 306 15.62 -0.08 10.15
N SER A 307 15.68 -1.38 10.47
CA SER A 307 16.11 -1.83 11.78
C SER A 307 17.60 -1.51 12.07
N LEU A 308 18.47 -1.57 11.07
CA LEU A 308 19.86 -1.12 11.20
C LEU A 308 19.93 0.39 11.49
N ILE A 309 19.18 1.20 10.73
CA ILE A 309 19.14 2.66 10.91
C ILE A 309 18.69 3.02 12.32
N GLU A 310 17.62 2.39 12.81
CA GLU A 310 17.04 2.65 14.13
C GLU A 310 17.92 2.21 15.30
N ASN A 311 18.65 1.10 15.16
CA ASN A 311 19.34 0.50 16.28
C ASN A 311 20.87 0.63 16.21
N HIS A 312 21.42 0.90 15.02
CA HIS A 312 22.87 1.02 14.77
C HIS A 312 23.19 2.19 13.83
N PRO A 313 22.78 3.44 14.18
CA PRO A 313 22.84 4.60 13.28
C PRO A 313 24.24 4.92 12.75
N GLN A 314 25.31 4.64 13.53
CA GLN A 314 26.68 4.85 13.09
C GLN A 314 27.09 3.88 11.97
N ARG A 315 26.69 2.60 12.07
CA ARG A 315 26.92 1.59 11.03
C ARG A 315 26.16 1.94 9.76
N ALA A 316 24.90 2.35 9.90
CA ALA A 316 24.07 2.81 8.78
C ALA A 316 24.68 4.04 8.09
N ARG A 317 25.16 5.03 8.84
CA ARG A 317 25.85 6.22 8.31
C ARG A 317 27.11 5.87 7.52
N ALA A 318 27.91 4.93 8.02
CA ALA A 318 29.13 4.49 7.33
C ALA A 318 28.82 3.87 5.94
N LEU A 319 27.70 3.14 5.80
CA LEU A 319 27.25 2.64 4.50
C LEU A 319 26.82 3.78 3.56
N ALA A 320 26.08 4.77 4.08
CA ALA A 320 25.66 5.94 3.31
C ALA A 320 26.86 6.73 2.77
N GLU A 321 27.88 6.97 3.62
CA GLU A 321 29.11 7.67 3.25
C GLU A 321 29.91 6.88 2.21
N ARG A 322 30.02 5.56 2.39
CA ARG A 322 30.72 4.67 1.47
C ARG A 322 30.10 4.59 0.08
N PHE A 323 28.77 4.68 -0.02
CA PHE A 323 28.03 4.43 -1.26
C PHE A 323 27.24 5.68 -1.74
N ALA A 324 27.74 6.87 -1.45
CA ALA A 324 27.19 8.12 -1.96
C ALA A 324 27.44 8.21 -3.47
N PHE A 325 26.40 8.04 -4.30
CA PHE A 325 26.50 8.20 -5.75
C PHE A 325 26.64 9.68 -6.14
N THR A 326 27.49 9.97 -7.13
CA THR A 326 27.61 11.30 -7.74
C THR A 326 26.29 11.73 -8.41
N ASP A 327 25.66 10.80 -9.11
CA ASP A 327 24.34 10.96 -9.74
C ASP A 327 23.47 9.72 -9.40
N PRO A 328 22.67 9.77 -8.33
CA PRO A 328 21.85 8.63 -7.93
C PRO A 328 20.72 8.31 -8.91
N VAL A 329 20.15 9.30 -9.62
CA VAL A 329 19.10 9.07 -10.62
C VAL A 329 19.69 8.40 -11.86
N GLY A 330 20.81 8.94 -12.37
CA GLY A 330 21.53 8.32 -13.48
C GLY A 330 22.03 6.92 -13.16
N ALA A 331 22.48 6.67 -11.91
CA ALA A 331 22.89 5.34 -11.46
C ALA A 331 21.71 4.36 -11.43
N LEU A 332 20.54 4.79 -10.92
CA LEU A 332 19.30 3.99 -10.94
C LEU A 332 18.92 3.57 -12.36
N HIS A 333 18.93 4.52 -13.32
CA HIS A 333 18.62 4.24 -14.72
C HIS A 333 19.65 3.28 -15.33
N ALA A 334 20.93 3.55 -15.11
CA ALA A 334 22.02 2.75 -15.67
C ALA A 334 21.97 1.29 -15.17
N PHE A 335 21.75 1.08 -13.85
CA PHE A 335 21.58 -0.27 -13.31
C PHE A 335 20.32 -0.96 -13.84
N SER A 336 19.22 -0.22 -14.02
CA SER A 336 17.99 -0.78 -14.56
C SER A 336 18.12 -1.26 -16.01
N HIS A 337 18.87 -0.53 -16.82
CA HIS A 337 19.08 -0.84 -18.25
C HIS A 337 20.16 -1.91 -18.49
N ASP A 338 20.76 -2.46 -17.43
CA ASP A 338 21.83 -3.45 -17.51
C ASP A 338 21.41 -4.81 -16.90
N PRO A 339 20.64 -5.63 -17.61
CA PRO A 339 20.26 -6.96 -17.12
C PRO A 339 21.45 -7.94 -17.01
N GLU A 340 22.64 -7.58 -17.50
CA GLU A 340 23.86 -8.36 -17.33
C GLU A 340 24.62 -8.02 -16.04
N LEU A 341 24.18 -6.97 -15.28
CA LEU A 341 24.73 -6.53 -13.99
C LEU A 341 26.23 -6.16 -14.03
N ARG A 342 26.69 -5.58 -15.17
CA ARG A 342 28.10 -5.20 -15.40
C ARG A 342 28.39 -3.74 -15.15
N VAL A 343 27.35 -2.89 -15.20
CA VAL A 343 27.49 -1.44 -15.04
C VAL A 343 28.03 -1.10 -13.66
N ARG A 344 28.95 -0.14 -13.65
CA ARG A 344 29.50 0.47 -12.45
C ARG A 344 29.26 1.97 -12.50
N CYS A 345 28.70 2.52 -11.44
CA CYS A 345 28.38 3.95 -11.32
C CYS A 345 29.35 4.65 -10.37
N GLU A 346 29.62 5.92 -10.66
CA GLU A 346 30.57 6.75 -9.94
C GLU A 346 30.05 7.14 -8.55
N LEU A 347 30.94 7.07 -7.56
CA LEU A 347 30.72 7.51 -6.19
C LEU A 347 31.32 8.90 -5.97
N ALA A 348 30.83 9.61 -4.96
CA ALA A 348 31.29 10.96 -4.60
C ALA A 348 32.77 11.01 -4.18
N ASP A 349 33.38 9.88 -3.77
CA ASP A 349 34.81 9.75 -3.47
C ASP A 349 35.70 9.51 -4.70
N GLY A 350 35.11 9.43 -5.90
CA GLY A 350 35.80 9.15 -7.16
C GLY A 350 35.96 7.65 -7.47
N GLY A 351 35.45 6.77 -6.62
CA GLY A 351 35.38 5.34 -6.88
C GLY A 351 34.19 4.99 -7.82
N ALA A 352 34.09 3.73 -8.22
CA ALA A 352 32.93 3.23 -8.97
C ALA A 352 32.51 1.86 -8.42
N VAL A 353 31.19 1.60 -8.36
CA VAL A 353 30.61 0.42 -7.74
C VAL A 353 29.49 -0.18 -8.58
N GLY A 354 29.34 -1.52 -8.55
CA GLY A 354 28.22 -2.25 -9.12
C GLY A 354 27.07 -2.39 -8.12
N ALA A 355 25.85 -2.58 -8.62
CA ALA A 355 24.65 -2.68 -7.76
C ALA A 355 24.71 -3.87 -6.80
N LEU A 356 25.22 -5.04 -7.24
CA LEU A 356 25.38 -6.22 -6.37
C LEU A 356 26.36 -5.98 -5.23
N GLU A 357 27.47 -5.28 -5.49
CA GLU A 357 28.45 -4.96 -4.46
C GLU A 357 27.85 -4.09 -3.35
N VAL A 358 27.00 -3.12 -3.71
CA VAL A 358 26.30 -2.28 -2.75
C VAL A 358 25.32 -3.13 -1.93
N GLN A 359 24.47 -3.93 -2.58
CA GLN A 359 23.49 -4.77 -1.89
C GLN A 359 24.16 -5.80 -0.97
N ARG A 360 25.29 -6.39 -1.40
CA ARG A 360 26.09 -7.31 -0.57
C ARG A 360 26.62 -6.63 0.69
N ALA A 361 27.19 -5.42 0.53
CA ALA A 361 27.72 -4.68 1.68
C ALA A 361 26.63 -4.30 2.70
N PHE A 362 25.43 -3.94 2.24
CA PHE A 362 24.28 -3.70 3.13
C PHE A 362 23.89 -4.98 3.87
N LEU A 363 23.76 -6.10 3.16
CA LEU A 363 23.42 -7.39 3.77
C LEU A 363 24.47 -7.81 4.82
N ASP A 364 25.76 -7.73 4.48
CA ASP A 364 26.86 -8.14 5.36
C ASP A 364 26.86 -7.32 6.66
N GLU A 365 26.65 -6.00 6.58
CA GLU A 365 26.61 -5.13 7.74
C GLU A 365 25.39 -5.41 8.63
N ILE A 366 24.23 -5.65 8.01
CA ILE A 366 22.99 -6.01 8.73
C ILE A 366 23.14 -7.38 9.39
N ALA A 367 23.70 -8.37 8.69
CA ALA A 367 23.93 -9.72 9.21
C ALA A 367 24.93 -9.70 10.36
N ALA A 368 26.02 -8.92 10.25
CA ALA A 368 26.99 -8.75 11.33
C ALA A 368 26.37 -8.08 12.57
N ALA A 369 25.49 -7.08 12.38
CA ALA A 369 24.77 -6.45 13.48
C ALA A 369 23.75 -7.41 14.14
N HIS A 370 23.13 -8.28 13.34
CA HIS A 370 22.21 -9.32 13.84
C HIS A 370 22.96 -10.37 14.67
N ALA A 371 24.06 -10.92 14.16
CA ALA A 371 24.87 -11.93 14.83
C ALA A 371 25.48 -11.43 16.16
N ALA A 372 26.00 -10.20 16.18
CA ALA A 372 26.57 -9.61 17.40
C ALA A 372 25.58 -9.50 18.56
N HIS A 373 24.27 -9.44 18.26
CA HIS A 373 23.23 -9.42 19.29
C HIS A 373 22.93 -10.82 19.84
N GLN A 374 22.98 -11.85 19.02
CA GLN A 374 22.74 -13.25 19.44
C GLN A 374 23.85 -13.71 20.42
N ASP A 375 25.11 -13.37 20.15
CA ASP A 375 26.24 -13.71 21.03
C ASP A 375 26.18 -12.99 22.38
N GLY A 376 25.60 -11.76 22.45
CA GLY A 376 25.49 -10.97 23.68
C GLY A 376 24.27 -11.31 24.56
N SER A 377 23.28 -12.05 24.07
CA SER A 377 22.01 -12.30 24.77
C SER A 377 21.99 -13.52 25.70
N GLY A 378 23.11 -14.24 25.85
CA GLY A 378 23.24 -15.44 26.69
C GLY A 378 23.05 -15.22 28.21
N ALA A 379 22.72 -14.01 28.69
CA ALA A 379 22.72 -13.66 30.11
C ALA A 379 21.39 -13.15 30.71
N ALA A 380 20.28 -13.08 29.97
CA ALA A 380 19.00 -12.59 30.52
C ALA A 380 17.83 -13.53 30.20
N GLY A 381 17.55 -14.46 31.09
CA GLY A 381 16.34 -15.29 31.03
C GLY A 381 15.08 -14.48 31.35
N GLY A 382 14.08 -14.56 30.49
CA GLY A 382 12.72 -14.08 30.70
C GLY A 382 11.96 -13.87 29.40
N ALA A 383 10.84 -14.57 29.23
CA ALA A 383 9.85 -14.51 28.16
C ALA A 383 10.37 -14.97 26.77
N ALA A 384 10.56 -16.27 26.60
CA ALA A 384 11.23 -16.87 25.44
C ALA A 384 10.32 -17.13 24.23
N GLU A 385 9.01 -17.36 24.40
CA GLU A 385 8.15 -17.89 23.31
C GLU A 385 7.84 -16.88 22.19
N GLY A 386 7.66 -15.60 22.51
CA GLY A 386 7.41 -14.57 21.47
C GLY A 386 8.67 -14.10 20.74
N ARG A 387 9.87 -14.35 21.29
CA ARG A 387 11.15 -13.91 20.70
C ARG A 387 11.72 -14.89 19.68
N HIS A 388 11.44 -16.19 19.82
CA HIS A 388 11.95 -17.20 18.87
C HIS A 388 11.38 -16.99 17.47
N GLY A 389 10.07 -16.79 17.30
CA GLY A 389 9.47 -16.58 15.98
C GLY A 389 9.91 -15.30 15.26
N LEU A 390 10.28 -14.25 16.02
CA LEU A 390 10.78 -12.98 15.47
C LEU A 390 12.19 -13.11 14.89
N ASP A 391 13.00 -13.91 15.53
CA ASP A 391 14.38 -14.14 15.12
C ASP A 391 14.44 -15.05 13.86
N GLU A 392 13.53 -16.01 13.77
CA GLU A 392 13.41 -16.93 12.63
C GLU A 392 13.02 -16.21 11.32
N GLU A 393 12.06 -15.27 11.35
CA GLU A 393 11.68 -14.54 10.15
C GLU A 393 12.82 -13.62 9.68
N THR A 394 13.48 -12.94 10.62
CA THR A 394 14.64 -12.10 10.31
C THR A 394 15.77 -12.91 9.68
N ALA A 395 16.13 -14.04 10.29
CA ALA A 395 17.14 -14.94 9.77
C ALA A 395 16.78 -15.48 8.38
N ALA A 396 15.52 -15.85 8.16
CA ALA A 396 15.02 -16.34 6.87
C ALA A 396 15.08 -15.27 5.77
N VAL A 397 14.75 -14.01 6.09
CA VAL A 397 14.83 -12.89 5.15
C VAL A 397 16.28 -12.61 4.77
N LEU A 398 17.20 -12.56 5.74
CA LEU A 398 18.64 -12.33 5.47
C LEU A 398 19.24 -13.47 4.64
N ALA A 399 18.88 -14.73 4.95
CA ALA A 399 19.31 -15.88 4.19
C ALA A 399 18.78 -15.86 2.74
N LEU A 400 17.49 -15.53 2.55
CA LEU A 400 16.89 -15.42 1.22
C LEU A 400 17.55 -14.29 0.41
N TRP A 401 17.86 -13.15 1.03
CA TRP A 401 18.57 -12.05 0.38
C TRP A 401 19.99 -12.47 -0.03
N GLY A 402 20.73 -13.15 0.84
CA GLY A 402 22.04 -13.72 0.51
C GLY A 402 21.99 -14.68 -0.67
N GLU A 403 21.05 -15.64 -0.63
CA GLU A 403 20.86 -16.60 -1.71
C GLU A 403 20.53 -15.93 -3.06
N ALA A 404 19.68 -14.88 -3.04
CA ALA A 404 19.36 -14.14 -4.24
C ALA A 404 20.59 -13.41 -4.82
N LEU A 405 21.44 -12.83 -3.96
CA LEU A 405 22.67 -12.16 -4.41
C LEU A 405 23.69 -13.18 -4.95
N ASP A 406 23.88 -14.33 -4.27
CA ASP A 406 24.76 -15.41 -4.74
C ASP A 406 24.32 -15.89 -6.14
N ALA A 407 23.02 -16.12 -6.31
CA ALA A 407 22.47 -16.56 -7.60
C ALA A 407 22.62 -15.49 -8.71
N LEU A 408 22.51 -14.20 -8.37
CA LEU A 408 22.72 -13.08 -9.31
C LEU A 408 24.18 -12.93 -9.69
N GLU A 409 25.12 -13.18 -8.79
CA GLU A 409 26.57 -13.19 -9.06
C GLU A 409 26.95 -14.32 -10.04
N ASP A 410 26.27 -15.49 -9.97
CA ASP A 410 26.41 -16.58 -10.93
C ASP A 410 25.71 -16.29 -12.28
N GLY A 411 24.90 -15.24 -12.33
CA GLY A 411 24.23 -14.73 -13.52
C GLY A 411 22.70 -14.67 -13.41
N PRO A 412 22.04 -13.75 -14.13
CA PRO A 412 20.61 -13.47 -13.98
C PRO A 412 19.71 -14.70 -14.13
N LEU A 413 20.02 -15.61 -15.06
CA LEU A 413 19.22 -16.81 -15.28
C LEU A 413 19.30 -17.81 -14.11
N GLN A 414 20.35 -17.77 -13.31
CA GLN A 414 20.49 -18.60 -12.11
C GLN A 414 19.56 -18.12 -11.00
N ALA A 415 19.29 -16.80 -10.93
CA ALA A 415 18.38 -16.20 -9.97
C ALA A 415 16.88 -16.28 -10.38
N ALA A 416 16.56 -16.89 -11.51
CA ALA A 416 15.19 -16.96 -12.04
C ALA A 416 14.17 -17.66 -11.12
N HIS A 417 14.64 -18.43 -10.15
CA HIS A 417 13.78 -19.10 -9.17
C HIS A 417 13.44 -18.23 -7.94
N LEU A 418 14.05 -17.04 -7.81
CA LEU A 418 13.92 -16.12 -6.67
C LEU A 418 13.53 -14.69 -7.08
N VAL A 419 14.02 -14.22 -8.22
CA VAL A 419 13.93 -12.82 -8.64
C VAL A 419 13.06 -12.69 -9.88
N GLU A 420 12.03 -11.84 -9.82
CA GLU A 420 10.99 -11.75 -10.83
C GLU A 420 11.50 -11.34 -12.21
N TRP A 421 12.31 -10.28 -12.29
CA TRP A 421 12.84 -9.87 -13.59
C TRP A 421 13.70 -10.95 -14.25
N CYS A 422 14.41 -11.75 -13.45
CA CYS A 422 15.20 -12.89 -13.93
C CYS A 422 14.28 -14.02 -14.45
N ALA A 423 13.21 -14.33 -13.73
CA ALA A 423 12.21 -15.31 -14.15
C ALA A 423 11.54 -14.89 -15.46
N LYS A 424 11.16 -13.62 -15.55
CA LYS A 424 10.57 -13.01 -16.76
C LYS A 424 11.55 -13.04 -17.91
N LEU A 425 12.80 -12.61 -17.71
CA LEU A 425 13.87 -12.64 -18.70
C LEU A 425 14.08 -14.07 -19.23
N ALA A 426 14.13 -15.07 -18.35
CA ALA A 426 14.29 -16.47 -18.75
C ALA A 426 13.16 -16.97 -19.66
N VAL A 427 11.91 -16.56 -19.41
CA VAL A 427 10.76 -16.88 -20.27
C VAL A 427 10.89 -16.20 -21.61
N LEU A 428 11.19 -14.89 -21.60
CA LEU A 428 11.26 -14.08 -22.82
C LEU A 428 12.42 -14.50 -23.74
N GLU A 429 13.59 -14.80 -23.19
CA GLU A 429 14.74 -15.29 -23.96
C GLU A 429 14.46 -16.65 -24.62
N ARG A 430 13.73 -17.56 -23.94
CA ARG A 430 13.27 -18.80 -24.57
C ARG A 430 12.32 -18.55 -25.72
N LEU A 431 11.42 -17.58 -25.60
CA LEU A 431 10.51 -17.21 -26.68
C LEU A 431 11.25 -16.53 -27.82
N ARG A 432 12.21 -15.63 -27.56
CA ARG A 432 13.06 -15.01 -28.57
C ARG A 432 13.82 -16.05 -29.38
N THR A 433 14.46 -16.99 -28.68
CA THR A 433 15.17 -18.12 -29.32
C THR A 433 14.22 -18.97 -30.15
N ARG A 434 13.03 -19.31 -29.62
CA ARG A 434 12.05 -20.16 -30.32
C ARG A 434 11.51 -19.54 -31.59
N TYR A 435 11.30 -18.22 -31.59
CA TYR A 435 10.69 -17.49 -32.69
C TYR A 435 11.71 -16.80 -33.59
N ASP A 436 12.99 -16.91 -33.25
CA ASP A 436 14.10 -16.20 -33.95
C ASP A 436 13.77 -14.72 -34.15
N CYS A 437 13.47 -14.02 -33.04
CA CYS A 437 13.00 -12.63 -33.05
C CYS A 437 13.71 -11.76 -32.01
N ASP A 438 13.59 -10.44 -32.16
CA ASP A 438 14.18 -9.47 -31.25
C ASP A 438 13.15 -8.91 -30.25
N TRP A 439 13.61 -7.99 -29.35
CA TRP A 439 12.83 -7.39 -28.25
C TRP A 439 11.62 -6.57 -28.73
N ASP A 440 11.59 -6.10 -29.97
CA ASP A 440 10.49 -5.34 -30.55
C ASP A 440 9.35 -6.22 -31.10
N ASP A 441 9.51 -7.54 -31.11
CA ASP A 441 8.48 -8.46 -31.58
C ASP A 441 7.21 -8.38 -30.69
N PRO A 442 6.02 -8.22 -31.30
CA PRO A 442 4.76 -8.12 -30.55
C PRO A 442 4.47 -9.32 -29.64
N ARG A 443 4.98 -10.52 -29.98
CA ARG A 443 4.80 -11.73 -29.14
C ARG A 443 5.59 -11.64 -27.86
N ILE A 444 6.76 -10.98 -27.87
CA ILE A 444 7.58 -10.78 -26.67
C ILE A 444 6.91 -9.76 -25.75
N ARG A 445 6.38 -8.67 -26.29
CA ARG A 445 5.58 -7.69 -25.52
C ARG A 445 4.30 -8.31 -24.94
N ALA A 446 3.61 -9.16 -25.72
CA ALA A 446 2.43 -9.87 -25.24
C ALA A 446 2.76 -10.85 -24.08
N ALA A 447 3.91 -11.53 -24.15
CA ALA A 447 4.36 -12.41 -23.07
C ALA A 447 4.78 -11.64 -21.81
N ASP A 448 5.39 -10.46 -21.95
CA ASP A 448 5.67 -9.56 -20.83
C ASP A 448 4.39 -9.16 -20.10
N LEU A 449 3.36 -8.74 -20.85
CA LEU A 449 2.06 -8.39 -20.28
C LEU A 449 1.36 -9.61 -19.65
N GLN A 450 1.43 -10.79 -20.29
CA GLN A 450 0.85 -12.04 -19.81
C GLN A 450 1.48 -12.51 -18.49
N PHE A 451 2.71 -12.09 -18.20
CA PHE A 451 3.38 -12.39 -16.94
C PHE A 451 2.65 -11.76 -15.76
N ALA A 452 2.12 -10.55 -15.94
CA ALA A 452 1.51 -9.73 -14.91
C ALA A 452 -0.03 -9.84 -14.82
N VAL A 453 -0.68 -10.69 -15.61
CA VAL A 453 -2.15 -10.93 -15.52
C VAL A 453 -2.48 -11.51 -14.15
N VAL A 454 -3.53 -10.98 -13.50
CA VAL A 454 -3.91 -11.43 -12.15
C VAL A 454 -4.68 -12.76 -12.14
N ASP A 455 -5.39 -13.10 -13.24
CA ASP A 455 -6.02 -14.42 -13.36
C ASP A 455 -4.97 -15.53 -13.27
N PRO A 456 -5.00 -16.37 -12.20
CA PRO A 456 -4.00 -17.41 -12.00
C PRO A 456 -3.94 -18.45 -13.12
N ALA A 457 -5.05 -18.66 -13.85
CA ALA A 457 -5.10 -19.61 -14.95
C ALA A 457 -4.40 -19.07 -16.20
N ALA A 458 -4.38 -17.76 -16.38
CA ALA A 458 -3.80 -17.07 -17.52
C ALA A 458 -2.38 -16.54 -17.28
N SER A 459 -1.99 -16.29 -16.03
CA SER A 459 -0.70 -15.70 -15.64
C SER A 459 0.49 -16.61 -15.89
N LEU A 460 1.53 -16.11 -16.56
CA LEU A 460 2.82 -16.81 -16.68
C LEU A 460 3.56 -16.89 -15.34
N ALA A 461 3.50 -15.84 -14.51
CA ALA A 461 4.08 -15.84 -13.17
C ALA A 461 3.46 -16.96 -12.31
N ALA A 462 2.13 -17.05 -12.25
CA ALA A 462 1.45 -18.09 -11.52
C ALA A 462 1.74 -19.49 -12.08
N ALA A 463 1.96 -19.63 -13.39
CA ALA A 463 2.36 -20.91 -14.00
C ALA A 463 3.77 -21.33 -13.53
N LEU A 464 4.72 -20.40 -13.38
CA LEU A 464 6.06 -20.67 -12.86
C LEU A 464 6.03 -21.11 -11.39
N GLU A 465 5.20 -20.49 -10.55
CA GLU A 465 5.00 -20.90 -9.16
C GLU A 465 4.36 -22.28 -9.06
N ARG A 466 3.31 -22.56 -9.84
CA ARG A 466 2.65 -23.87 -9.86
C ARG A 466 3.56 -25.01 -10.33
N SER A 467 4.46 -24.73 -11.28
CA SER A 467 5.43 -25.71 -11.76
C SER A 467 6.59 -25.97 -10.80
N GLY A 468 6.73 -25.15 -9.74
CA GLY A 468 7.89 -25.18 -8.85
C GLY A 468 9.17 -24.60 -9.47
N SER A 469 9.06 -23.89 -10.62
CA SER A 469 10.18 -23.19 -11.26
C SER A 469 10.59 -21.93 -10.48
N VAL A 470 9.66 -21.38 -9.70
CA VAL A 470 9.86 -20.25 -8.80
C VAL A 470 9.48 -20.66 -7.38
N ARG A 471 10.25 -20.19 -6.41
CA ARG A 471 10.01 -20.44 -4.98
C ARG A 471 8.71 -19.82 -4.52
N ARG A 472 7.89 -20.61 -3.85
CA ARG A 472 6.69 -20.12 -3.16
C ARG A 472 7.03 -19.76 -1.71
N VAL A 473 6.59 -18.59 -1.26
CA VAL A 473 6.83 -18.09 0.10
C VAL A 473 5.54 -17.85 0.88
N VAL A 474 4.39 -17.86 0.20
CA VAL A 474 3.05 -17.81 0.79
C VAL A 474 2.23 -19.01 0.30
N ASP A 475 1.34 -19.47 1.13
CA ASP A 475 0.45 -20.59 0.85
C ASP A 475 -0.87 -20.09 0.25
N ASP A 476 -1.42 -20.84 -0.74
CA ASP A 476 -2.68 -20.45 -1.41
C ASP A 476 -3.88 -20.45 -0.47
N GLU A 477 -3.91 -21.32 0.55
CA GLU A 477 -4.97 -21.36 1.54
C GLU A 477 -4.89 -20.12 2.44
N ALA A 478 -3.66 -19.74 2.86
CA ALA A 478 -3.42 -18.51 3.60
C ALA A 478 -3.84 -17.27 2.79
N VAL A 479 -3.52 -17.20 1.49
CA VAL A 479 -3.95 -16.11 0.59
C VAL A 479 -5.48 -16.03 0.51
N ARG A 480 -6.16 -17.17 0.31
CA ARG A 480 -7.63 -17.21 0.30
C ARG A 480 -8.23 -16.74 1.63
N ALA A 481 -7.65 -17.16 2.75
CA ALA A 481 -8.10 -16.73 4.07
C ALA A 481 -7.89 -15.22 4.28
N ALA A 482 -6.78 -14.66 3.78
CA ALA A 482 -6.43 -13.24 3.89
C ALA A 482 -7.35 -12.31 3.09
N VAL A 483 -8.07 -12.80 2.08
CA VAL A 483 -9.12 -12.03 1.39
C VAL A 483 -10.26 -11.66 2.35
N GLY A 484 -10.62 -12.57 3.26
CA GLY A 484 -11.74 -12.39 4.20
C GLY A 484 -11.35 -12.10 5.65
N ARG A 485 -10.05 -12.02 5.97
CA ARG A 485 -9.56 -11.82 7.35
C ARG A 485 -8.45 -10.79 7.39
N ALA A 486 -8.53 -9.86 8.32
CA ALA A 486 -7.50 -8.85 8.56
C ALA A 486 -6.29 -9.44 9.35
N PRO A 487 -5.10 -8.77 9.30
CA PRO A 487 -3.99 -9.06 10.19
C PRO A 487 -4.43 -8.99 11.65
N ALA A 488 -4.15 -10.03 12.43
CA ALA A 488 -4.67 -10.12 13.79
C ALA A 488 -3.95 -9.19 14.80
N ASP A 489 -2.65 -8.96 14.58
CA ASP A 489 -1.73 -8.33 15.53
C ASP A 489 -1.49 -6.83 15.25
N THR A 490 -2.33 -6.21 14.44
CA THR A 490 -2.31 -4.77 14.16
C THR A 490 -3.70 -4.17 14.34
N ARG A 491 -3.79 -2.83 14.33
CA ARG A 491 -5.09 -2.14 14.40
C ARG A 491 -6.00 -2.46 13.21
N ALA A 492 -5.46 -2.96 12.09
CA ALA A 492 -6.30 -3.43 10.98
C ALA A 492 -7.26 -4.53 11.43
N GLY A 493 -6.77 -5.47 12.25
CA GLY A 493 -7.60 -6.51 12.86
C GLY A 493 -8.68 -5.93 13.76
N GLY A 494 -8.31 -5.03 14.66
CA GLY A 494 -9.28 -4.37 15.53
C GLY A 494 -10.32 -3.57 14.77
N ARG A 495 -9.90 -2.82 13.75
CA ARG A 495 -10.79 -2.07 12.86
C ARG A 495 -11.76 -3.00 12.12
N ALA A 496 -11.27 -4.13 11.60
CA ALA A 496 -12.10 -5.10 10.90
C ALA A 496 -13.13 -5.78 11.83
N GLU A 497 -12.72 -6.16 13.06
CA GLU A 497 -13.67 -6.72 14.05
C GLU A 497 -14.75 -5.72 14.45
N PHE A 498 -14.37 -4.45 14.61
CA PHE A 498 -15.31 -3.39 14.92
C PHE A 498 -16.34 -3.18 13.80
N LEU A 499 -15.86 -3.12 12.53
CA LEU A 499 -16.72 -3.02 11.35
C LEU A 499 -17.67 -4.22 11.23
N ARG A 500 -17.20 -5.42 11.58
CA ARG A 500 -18.01 -6.65 11.55
C ARG A 500 -19.10 -6.65 12.62
N ALA A 501 -18.78 -6.16 13.82
CA ALA A 501 -19.73 -6.11 14.94
C ALA A 501 -20.81 -5.03 14.76
N PHE A 502 -20.45 -3.90 14.14
CA PHE A 502 -21.34 -2.73 14.00
C PHE A 502 -21.43 -2.21 12.54
N PRO A 503 -21.81 -3.06 11.58
CA PRO A 503 -21.78 -2.69 10.15
C PRO A 503 -22.73 -1.54 9.81
N ASP A 504 -23.83 -1.39 10.56
CA ASP A 504 -24.83 -0.33 10.33
C ASP A 504 -24.49 0.97 11.07
N ARG A 505 -23.50 0.94 11.95
CA ARG A 505 -23.12 2.06 12.80
C ARG A 505 -21.83 2.76 12.33
N VAL A 506 -21.06 2.13 11.46
CA VAL A 506 -19.86 2.77 10.91
C VAL A 506 -20.23 3.60 9.70
N TRP A 507 -20.07 4.92 9.85
CA TRP A 507 -20.34 5.91 8.80
C TRP A 507 -19.17 6.09 7.84
N ALA A 508 -17.97 6.12 8.38
CA ALA A 508 -16.72 6.24 7.64
C ALA A 508 -15.56 5.62 8.43
N ALA A 509 -14.47 5.31 7.76
CA ALA A 509 -13.24 4.84 8.39
C ALA A 509 -12.01 5.36 7.62
N SER A 510 -10.90 5.50 8.33
CA SER A 510 -9.58 5.72 7.75
C SER A 510 -8.59 4.72 8.35
N TRP A 511 -7.31 4.89 8.03
CA TRP A 511 -6.26 4.12 8.70
C TRP A 511 -6.25 4.37 10.22
N THR A 512 -6.54 5.60 10.65
CA THR A 512 -6.41 6.07 12.04
C THR A 512 -7.73 6.37 12.73
N SER A 513 -8.87 6.14 12.09
CA SER A 513 -10.16 6.52 12.67
C SER A 513 -11.30 5.60 12.24
N LEU A 514 -12.33 5.58 13.09
CA LEU A 514 -13.68 5.12 12.77
C LEU A 514 -14.64 6.27 13.05
N VAL A 515 -15.54 6.59 12.13
CA VAL A 515 -16.64 7.53 12.36
C VAL A 515 -17.90 6.72 12.56
N VAL A 516 -18.45 6.77 13.79
CA VAL A 516 -19.53 5.90 14.21
C VAL A 516 -20.79 6.69 14.53
N ASP A 517 -21.91 6.06 14.27
CA ASP A 517 -23.25 6.58 14.54
C ASP A 517 -23.68 6.20 15.95
N ILE A 518 -23.61 7.15 16.88
CA ILE A 518 -24.01 6.98 18.28
C ILE A 518 -25.45 7.43 18.48
N ASP A 519 -25.86 8.55 17.87
CA ASP A 519 -27.21 9.07 17.98
C ASP A 519 -27.70 9.71 16.65
N ALA A 520 -28.99 10.08 16.61
CA ALA A 520 -29.60 10.61 15.41
C ALA A 520 -29.07 11.99 14.96
N THR A 521 -28.34 12.70 15.83
CA THR A 521 -27.92 14.09 15.60
C THR A 521 -26.47 14.19 15.18
N ASP A 522 -25.58 13.41 15.79
CA ASP A 522 -24.15 13.55 15.62
C ASP A 522 -23.45 12.20 15.46
N LEU A 523 -22.23 12.25 14.96
CA LEU A 523 -21.33 11.12 14.80
C LEU A 523 -20.16 11.26 15.78
N LEU A 524 -19.60 10.16 16.23
CA LEU A 524 -18.38 10.14 17.02
C LEU A 524 -17.23 9.67 16.11
N ARG A 525 -16.20 10.50 15.96
CA ARG A 525 -14.94 10.11 15.34
C ARG A 525 -14.01 9.53 16.38
N VAL A 526 -13.85 8.22 16.34
CA VAL A 526 -13.00 7.43 17.23
C VAL A 526 -11.57 7.44 16.68
N SER A 527 -10.59 7.83 17.49
CA SER A 527 -9.18 7.86 17.10
C SER A 527 -8.50 6.51 17.36
N LEU A 528 -7.73 6.01 16.40
CA LEU A 528 -6.93 4.79 16.45
C LEU A 528 -5.47 5.11 16.07
N PRO A 529 -4.72 5.86 16.88
CA PRO A 529 -3.42 6.39 16.51
C PRO A 529 -2.27 5.37 16.57
N ASP A 530 -2.42 4.31 17.36
CA ASP A 530 -1.38 3.27 17.46
C ASP A 530 -1.55 2.22 16.34
N PRO A 531 -0.58 2.02 15.45
CA PRO A 531 -0.69 1.05 14.37
C PRO A 531 -0.69 -0.41 14.85
N PHE A 532 -0.34 -0.66 16.12
CA PHE A 532 -0.37 -1.99 16.74
C PHE A 532 -1.66 -2.26 17.52
N HIS A 533 -2.42 -1.23 17.86
CA HIS A 533 -3.60 -1.35 18.73
C HIS A 533 -4.78 -0.48 18.25
N PRO A 534 -6.03 -0.91 18.52
CA PRO A 534 -6.40 -2.19 19.11
C PRO A 534 -6.22 -3.36 18.12
N THR A 535 -5.78 -4.52 18.61
CA THR A 535 -5.72 -5.77 17.86
C THR A 535 -7.10 -6.41 17.73
N ALA A 536 -7.26 -7.40 16.83
CA ALA A 536 -8.50 -8.19 16.74
C ALA A 536 -8.91 -8.79 18.09
N ALA A 537 -7.96 -9.42 18.80
CA ALA A 537 -8.22 -10.04 20.10
C ALA A 537 -8.62 -9.04 21.20
N GLU A 538 -8.14 -7.79 21.13
CA GLU A 538 -8.56 -6.74 22.08
C GLU A 538 -10.01 -6.32 21.83
N VAL A 539 -10.40 -6.13 20.57
CA VAL A 539 -11.79 -5.79 20.21
C VAL A 539 -12.72 -6.96 20.51
N GLU A 540 -12.36 -8.21 20.21
CA GLU A 540 -13.15 -9.39 20.56
C GLU A 540 -13.41 -9.49 22.08
N ARG A 541 -12.39 -9.21 22.90
CA ARG A 541 -12.55 -9.17 24.38
C ARG A 541 -13.48 -8.05 24.82
N ALA A 542 -13.37 -6.87 24.21
CA ALA A 542 -14.23 -5.73 24.52
C ALA A 542 -15.69 -6.03 24.13
N LEU A 543 -15.92 -6.64 22.96
CA LEU A 543 -17.24 -7.10 22.50
C LEU A 543 -17.86 -8.11 23.49
N ALA A 544 -17.08 -9.13 23.89
CA ALA A 544 -17.54 -10.15 24.83
C ALA A 544 -17.88 -9.54 26.19
N HIS A 545 -17.09 -8.59 26.69
CA HIS A 545 -17.34 -7.87 27.92
C HIS A 545 -18.62 -7.03 27.89
N SER A 546 -18.91 -6.43 26.73
CA SER A 546 -20.10 -5.60 26.52
C SER A 546 -21.35 -6.39 26.12
N GLY A 547 -21.30 -7.72 26.15
CA GLY A 547 -22.43 -8.60 25.85
C GLY A 547 -22.80 -8.69 24.38
N VAL A 548 -21.88 -8.32 23.48
CA VAL A 548 -22.03 -8.45 22.03
C VAL A 548 -21.46 -9.82 21.63
N GLY A 549 -22.33 -10.74 21.24
CA GLY A 549 -21.93 -12.06 20.73
C GLY A 549 -21.35 -11.97 19.32
N PRO A 550 -20.39 -12.86 18.95
CA PRO A 550 -19.90 -12.95 17.58
C PRO A 550 -21.06 -13.35 16.65
N GLY A 551 -21.38 -12.48 15.70
CA GLY A 551 -22.44 -12.71 14.71
C GLY A 551 -23.88 -12.47 15.22
N ASP A 552 -24.04 -11.74 16.31
CA ASP A 552 -25.37 -11.22 16.69
C ASP A 552 -25.72 -10.03 15.77
N PRO A 553 -26.53 -10.22 14.71
CA PRO A 553 -26.98 -9.12 13.87
C PRO A 553 -28.06 -8.31 14.60
N GLY A 554 -27.83 -7.99 15.89
CA GLY A 554 -28.71 -7.29 16.82
C GLY A 554 -30.12 -7.09 16.25
N GLY A 555 -31.07 -7.83 16.74
CA GLY A 555 -32.49 -7.98 16.39
C GLY A 555 -33.05 -7.13 15.24
N ALA A 556 -33.86 -7.75 14.40
CA ALA A 556 -34.48 -7.14 13.24
C ALA A 556 -34.82 -5.66 13.47
N SER A 557 -34.29 -4.79 12.60
CA SER A 557 -34.60 -3.36 12.52
C SER A 557 -36.10 -3.11 12.61
N GLY A 558 -36.56 -2.39 13.62
CA GLY A 558 -37.96 -1.96 13.64
C GLY A 558 -38.52 -1.42 14.95
N SER A 559 -37.79 -1.34 16.05
CA SER A 559 -38.27 -0.67 17.26
C SER A 559 -37.27 0.39 17.75
N GLU A 560 -37.72 1.58 18.09
CA GLU A 560 -36.91 2.68 18.64
C GLU A 560 -36.03 2.22 19.84
N GLY A 561 -36.47 1.27 20.66
CA GLY A 561 -35.68 0.75 21.78
C GLY A 561 -34.52 -0.18 21.40
N ALA A 562 -34.50 -0.76 20.19
CA ALA A 562 -33.38 -1.61 19.74
C ALA A 562 -32.20 -0.76 19.24
N ASP A 563 -32.44 0.44 18.79
CA ASP A 563 -31.43 1.37 18.29
C ASP A 563 -30.62 1.98 19.43
N ASP A 564 -31.31 2.37 20.52
CA ASP A 564 -30.65 2.89 21.75
C ASP A 564 -29.80 1.81 22.44
N ASP A 565 -30.23 0.55 22.44
CA ASP A 565 -29.45 -0.57 23.02
C ASP A 565 -28.17 -0.82 22.21
N ARG A 566 -28.21 -0.71 20.89
CA ARG A 566 -27.01 -0.86 20.03
C ARG A 566 -26.01 0.28 20.22
N ALA A 567 -26.47 1.52 20.32
CA ALA A 567 -25.61 2.66 20.61
C ALA A 567 -24.93 2.51 21.99
N ALA A 568 -25.68 2.10 23.01
CA ALA A 568 -25.14 1.84 24.35
C ALA A 568 -24.08 0.73 24.35
N ARG A 569 -24.30 -0.34 23.58
CA ARG A 569 -23.29 -1.42 23.43
C ARG A 569 -22.03 -0.94 22.70
N LEU A 570 -22.18 -0.12 21.67
CA LEU A 570 -21.07 0.48 20.96
C LEU A 570 -20.22 1.33 21.91
N ILE A 571 -20.85 2.20 22.70
CA ILE A 571 -20.18 3.01 23.73
C ILE A 571 -19.44 2.10 24.73
N ALA A 572 -20.08 1.06 25.26
CA ALA A 572 -19.46 0.13 26.19
C ALA A 572 -18.24 -0.59 25.61
N VAL A 573 -18.24 -0.90 24.30
CA VAL A 573 -17.06 -1.47 23.63
C VAL A 573 -15.93 -0.45 23.54
N LEU A 574 -16.22 0.81 23.19
CA LEU A 574 -15.23 1.88 23.12
C LEU A 574 -14.59 2.14 24.50
N GLU A 575 -15.40 2.22 25.54
CA GLU A 575 -14.93 2.36 26.93
C GLU A 575 -14.07 1.16 27.37
N ALA A 576 -14.47 -0.07 27.03
CA ALA A 576 -13.69 -1.28 27.34
C ALA A 576 -12.34 -1.33 26.60
N LEU A 577 -12.21 -0.63 25.47
CA LEU A 577 -10.95 -0.41 24.75
C LEU A 577 -10.13 0.75 25.32
N GLY A 578 -10.61 1.44 26.36
CA GLY A 578 -9.97 2.61 26.93
C GLY A 578 -10.04 3.86 26.05
N ILE A 579 -11.00 3.90 25.15
CA ILE A 579 -11.24 5.07 24.30
C ILE A 579 -12.10 6.06 25.06
N ASP A 580 -11.55 7.25 25.30
CA ASP A 580 -12.21 8.33 26.00
C ASP A 580 -13.24 8.99 25.08
N ILE A 581 -14.51 9.02 25.53
CA ILE A 581 -15.60 9.66 24.79
C ILE A 581 -15.81 11.05 25.40
N PRO A 582 -15.63 12.12 24.61
CA PRO A 582 -15.71 13.48 25.18
C PRO A 582 -17.11 13.82 25.69
N ASP A 583 -17.16 14.43 26.88
CA ASP A 583 -18.38 14.98 27.47
C ASP A 583 -18.97 16.15 26.68
N GLU A 584 -20.26 16.45 26.86
CA GLU A 584 -20.87 17.67 26.35
C GLU A 584 -20.42 18.92 27.14
N PRO A 585 -20.35 20.14 26.49
CA PRO A 585 -20.98 20.50 25.25
C PRO A 585 -20.20 20.05 24.02
N ARG A 586 -20.91 19.51 23.02
CA ARG A 586 -20.34 19.06 21.76
C ARG A 586 -19.73 20.26 21.00
N THR A 587 -18.42 20.34 20.98
CA THR A 587 -17.72 21.33 20.17
C THR A 587 -17.37 20.70 18.83
N TYR A 588 -17.97 21.24 17.76
CA TYR A 588 -17.66 20.79 16.43
C TYR A 588 -16.43 21.55 15.91
N ALA A 589 -15.38 20.83 15.56
CA ALA A 589 -14.39 21.37 14.65
C ALA A 589 -15.01 21.40 13.25
N TRP A 590 -14.95 22.52 12.55
CA TRP A 590 -15.30 22.57 11.14
C TRP A 590 -14.25 21.79 10.37
N ASP A 591 -14.64 20.62 9.91
CA ASP A 591 -13.79 19.73 9.13
C ASP A 591 -14.08 19.97 7.64
N GLU A 592 -13.38 20.95 7.06
CA GLU A 592 -13.39 21.15 5.60
C GLU A 592 -12.82 19.93 4.86
N GLY A 593 -12.01 19.10 5.52
CA GLY A 593 -11.43 17.87 4.96
C GLY A 593 -12.40 16.73 4.74
N PHE A 594 -13.61 16.78 5.31
CA PHE A 594 -14.62 15.72 5.13
C PHE A 594 -15.17 15.66 3.69
N TYR A 595 -14.91 16.68 2.87
CA TYR A 595 -15.46 16.87 1.53
C TYR A 595 -14.41 16.82 0.42
N ALA A 596 -13.14 16.86 0.74
CA ALA A 596 -12.09 16.85 -0.27
C ALA A 596 -11.73 15.40 -0.62
N ASP A 597 -12.18 14.95 -1.79
CA ASP A 597 -11.48 13.88 -2.51
C ASP A 597 -10.17 14.51 -3.04
N PRO A 598 -8.97 14.09 -2.54
CA PRO A 598 -7.71 14.66 -3.01
C PRO A 598 -7.42 14.34 -4.48
N GLY A 599 -8.14 13.38 -5.08
CA GLY A 599 -8.11 13.09 -6.52
C GLY A 599 -9.08 13.95 -7.34
N ALA A 600 -10.11 14.54 -6.73
CA ALA A 600 -10.92 15.57 -7.36
C ALA A 600 -10.21 16.90 -7.13
N GLY A 601 -9.55 17.43 -8.15
CA GLY A 601 -9.01 18.80 -8.14
C GLY A 601 -10.04 19.80 -7.60
N PRO A 602 -9.65 20.98 -7.12
CA PRO A 602 -10.55 21.90 -6.46
C PRO A 602 -11.80 22.07 -7.29
N LEU A 603 -12.96 21.77 -6.68
CA LEU A 603 -14.24 22.04 -7.28
C LEU A 603 -14.28 23.52 -7.60
N HIS A 604 -14.12 23.87 -8.86
CA HIS A 604 -14.37 25.24 -9.31
C HIS A 604 -15.80 25.55 -8.90
N PRO A 605 -16.05 26.68 -8.20
CA PRO A 605 -17.41 27.11 -7.96
C PRO A 605 -18.11 27.15 -9.30
N ARG A 606 -19.23 26.43 -9.43
CA ARG A 606 -20.08 26.56 -10.60
C ARG A 606 -20.42 28.03 -10.73
N ALA A 607 -20.08 28.62 -11.87
CA ALA A 607 -20.56 29.93 -12.29
C ALA A 607 -22.08 29.87 -12.49
N SER A 608 -22.85 30.01 -11.42
CA SER A 608 -24.32 30.07 -11.43
C SER A 608 -24.87 31.21 -10.57
N ASP A 609 -24.05 32.21 -10.26
CA ASP A 609 -24.51 33.49 -9.68
C ASP A 609 -23.82 34.69 -10.33
N ALA A 610 -23.62 34.63 -11.66
CA ALA A 610 -23.38 35.85 -12.43
C ALA A 610 -24.73 36.32 -12.94
N GLU A 611 -25.24 37.39 -12.37
CA GLU A 611 -26.38 38.17 -12.88
C GLU A 611 -26.23 38.37 -14.39
N ALA A 612 -27.31 38.14 -15.11
CA ALA A 612 -27.42 38.46 -16.52
C ALA A 612 -27.16 39.96 -16.74
N PRO A 613 -26.24 40.37 -17.63
CA PRO A 613 -26.22 41.76 -18.06
C PRO A 613 -27.42 42.03 -18.93
N ALA A 614 -28.07 43.16 -18.64
CA ALA A 614 -29.17 43.71 -19.40
C ALA A 614 -28.81 43.92 -20.88
N ASP A 615 -29.78 43.60 -21.76
CA ASP A 615 -29.76 43.96 -23.17
C ASP A 615 -29.41 45.42 -23.37
N ASP A 616 -28.37 45.68 -24.12
CA ASP A 616 -28.20 46.98 -24.80
C ASP A 616 -27.98 46.75 -26.29
N ASP A 617 -28.88 47.33 -27.01
CA ASP A 617 -29.12 47.25 -28.45
C ASP A 617 -28.14 48.20 -29.19
N GLY A 618 -27.59 47.73 -30.28
CA GLY A 618 -27.20 48.72 -31.27
C GLY A 618 -25.83 48.65 -31.93
N THR A 619 -25.92 48.31 -33.19
CA THR A 619 -25.13 48.82 -34.33
C THR A 619 -23.83 48.17 -34.77
N ALA A 620 -23.94 47.76 -36.01
CA ALA A 620 -22.90 47.34 -36.93
C ALA A 620 -21.69 48.28 -37.05
N HIS A 621 -20.49 47.72 -37.30
CA HIS A 621 -19.70 48.14 -38.45
C HIS A 621 -18.62 47.09 -38.86
N SER A 622 -18.55 46.93 -40.17
CA SER A 622 -17.67 46.16 -41.01
C SER A 622 -16.15 46.48 -40.88
N GLY A 623 -15.31 45.49 -41.18
CA GLY A 623 -14.11 45.77 -41.96
C GLY A 623 -12.79 45.17 -41.44
N HIS A 624 -12.30 44.26 -42.25
CA HIS A 624 -10.96 43.71 -42.46
C HIS A 624 -10.51 42.52 -41.65
#